data_4fafa8162a07541e2ff69628a0f2c2c8
#
_entry.id   4fafa8162a07541e2ff69628a0f2c2c8
#
_cell.length_a   1.000
_cell.length_b   1.000
_cell.length_c   1.000
_cell.angle_alpha   90.00
_cell.angle_beta   90.00
_cell.angle_gamma   90.00
#
_symmetry.space_group_name_H-M   'P 1'
#
loop_
_entity.id
_entity.type
_entity.pdbx_description
1 polymer ?
#
loop_
_entity_poly.entity_id
_entity_poly.type
_entity_poly.pdbx_seq_one_letter_code
_entity_poly.pdbx_strand_id
1 'polypeptide(L)'
;MLVLKNILSCFLWALIVLFLSIFGLEIAFQSPLGIGLFKFFLLTLIALSCFRGLVIFINNAPPPVGSSRSQLLFYLSLLLGLVPVTIYIAVAGSISTRSLTTAIYWFTGVSIVLALIPYIPWIFFSKLCKDNVARVISAVLAFFGIAIPAFLSLSFFAYYLVSGSVLSADTLLAIAQTNNNEALEYLKDNMTVGSSLLFVVASLFILCLMIFLTKSFSQQQTDHEASNKGTGQISPTCTDAKKRRIRIFGTAFILLLALVISSVLVIKASKNIITKPLIGFAQGLKLYKDFKDAALDRAHKFGSLAVEKDGFNGLYILVIGESQNRNHMSAYGYRRETTPWLSKMRNDPDTIVFSKAYSNHTHTVQALTYALTSKSQYNNFPLQDCPSLIEVAKSAGFKTYWMSNQVKLSAWDTPITLIASMADRQEFINSNAGEDTSTVFYDGELVNRLKNLHEDGSRVLLVLHLMGNHGVYEERYPRGFDKFGRTRVDRYDNSMLYNDAVVKDIYEWAKKQPNFMSLIYVADHSEGVDRGVGHDSNQFDWDLTEIPFWMIFSDKYAKEHPFIVRNLKKNADRPFTNDMLFDTMSSVLGIESNFKDDKNDISTESYSRTLKELKTLHGEKSLEGIEK
;
A
#
# COMPACT_ATOMS: atom_id res chain seq x y z
N MET A 1 -8.35 55.05 -9.35
CA MET A 1 -7.48 54.85 -8.19
C MET A 1 -7.43 53.39 -7.75
N LEU A 2 -8.56 52.69 -7.57
CA LEU A 2 -8.60 51.27 -7.13
C LEU A 2 -7.94 50.32 -8.14
N VAL A 3 -8.17 50.49 -9.45
CA VAL A 3 -7.57 49.69 -10.53
C VAL A 3 -6.05 49.85 -10.55
N LEU A 4 -5.55 51.06 -10.38
CA LEU A 4 -4.12 51.37 -10.35
C LEU A 4 -3.44 50.75 -9.13
N LYS A 5 -4.10 50.78 -7.96
CA LYS A 5 -3.62 50.11 -6.71
C LYS A 5 -3.56 48.59 -6.86
N ASN A 6 -4.52 48.00 -7.55
CA ASN A 6 -4.53 46.56 -7.82
C ASN A 6 -3.46 46.13 -8.83
N ILE A 7 -3.24 46.94 -9.89
CA ILE A 7 -2.17 46.74 -10.87
C ILE A 7 -0.80 46.89 -10.19
N LEU A 8 -0.62 47.91 -9.35
CA LEU A 8 0.63 48.14 -8.61
C LEU A 8 0.92 47.02 -7.63
N SER A 9 -0.10 46.50 -6.94
CA SER A 9 0.01 45.36 -6.06
C SER A 9 0.33 44.04 -6.84
N CYS A 10 -0.23 43.87 -8.07
CA CYS A 10 0.14 42.78 -8.96
C CYS A 10 1.61 42.86 -9.39
N PHE A 11 2.06 44.06 -9.75
CA PHE A 11 3.43 44.32 -10.17
C PHE A 11 4.42 44.10 -9.01
N LEU A 12 4.07 44.53 -7.80
CA LEU A 12 4.89 44.34 -6.61
C LEU A 12 5.02 42.85 -6.24
N TRP A 13 3.92 42.07 -6.28
CA TRP A 13 3.96 40.65 -6.09
C TRP A 13 4.73 39.89 -7.18
N ALA A 14 4.59 40.31 -8.45
CA ALA A 14 5.39 39.79 -9.55
C ALA A 14 6.88 40.07 -9.36
N LEU A 15 7.24 41.26 -8.87
CA LEU A 15 8.61 41.63 -8.53
C LEU A 15 9.17 40.84 -7.34
N ILE A 16 8.38 40.62 -6.28
CA ILE A 16 8.79 39.79 -5.11
C ILE A 16 9.04 38.36 -5.55
N VAL A 17 8.16 37.77 -6.36
CA VAL A 17 8.32 36.42 -6.87
C VAL A 17 9.48 36.34 -7.88
N LEU A 18 9.68 37.35 -8.71
CA LEU A 18 10.83 37.45 -9.62
C LEU A 18 12.14 37.53 -8.81
N PHE A 19 12.18 38.36 -7.75
CA PHE A 19 13.33 38.49 -6.85
C PHE A 19 13.63 37.15 -6.11
N LEU A 20 12.62 36.51 -5.55
CA LEU A 20 12.76 35.17 -4.92
C LEU A 20 13.15 34.10 -5.94
N SER A 21 12.70 34.24 -7.20
CA SER A 21 13.10 33.34 -8.29
C SER A 21 14.55 33.56 -8.72
N ILE A 22 15.03 34.81 -8.76
CA ILE A 22 16.43 35.17 -9.09
C ILE A 22 17.36 34.69 -7.95
N PHE A 23 16.98 34.89 -6.69
CA PHE A 23 17.73 34.40 -5.53
C PHE A 23 17.75 32.89 -5.45
N GLY A 24 16.63 32.22 -5.81
CA GLY A 24 16.56 30.77 -5.99
C GLY A 24 17.37 30.26 -7.18
N LEU A 25 17.53 31.06 -8.24
CA LEU A 25 18.31 30.75 -9.43
C LEU A 25 19.81 30.62 -9.14
N GLU A 26 20.39 31.45 -8.29
CA GLU A 26 21.82 31.33 -7.91
C GLU A 26 22.13 30.03 -7.17
N ILE A 27 21.18 29.55 -6.36
CA ILE A 27 21.29 28.24 -5.65
C ILE A 27 20.97 27.09 -6.61
N ALA A 28 20.16 27.30 -7.61
CA ALA A 28 19.51 26.30 -8.46
C ALA A 28 20.25 25.97 -9.76
N PHE A 29 21.10 26.85 -10.27
CA PHE A 29 21.81 26.62 -11.54
C PHE A 29 22.87 25.51 -11.48
N GLN A 30 23.16 24.99 -10.29
CA GLN A 30 24.12 23.89 -10.12
C GLN A 30 23.48 22.50 -10.04
N SER A 31 22.13 22.37 -10.12
CA SER A 31 21.47 21.06 -10.08
C SER A 31 20.23 20.97 -10.98
N PRO A 32 19.88 19.77 -11.51
CA PRO A 32 18.63 19.52 -12.24
C PRO A 32 17.36 19.87 -11.45
N LEU A 33 17.46 19.87 -10.11
CA LEU A 33 16.41 20.30 -9.18
C LEU A 33 16.04 21.76 -9.38
N GLY A 34 17.02 22.63 -9.66
CA GLY A 34 16.82 24.05 -9.81
C GLY A 34 16.02 24.43 -11.04
N ILE A 35 16.20 23.74 -12.16
CA ILE A 35 15.41 23.95 -13.38
C ILE A 35 13.95 23.54 -13.14
N GLY A 36 13.73 22.48 -12.36
CA GLY A 36 12.39 22.03 -11.96
C GLY A 36 11.68 23.05 -11.06
N LEU A 37 12.39 23.58 -10.05
CA LEU A 37 11.89 24.61 -9.15
C LEU A 37 11.61 25.94 -9.89
N PHE A 38 12.47 26.35 -10.82
CA PHE A 38 12.24 27.54 -11.65
C PHE A 38 10.99 27.41 -12.52
N LYS A 39 10.80 26.28 -13.20
CA LYS A 39 9.56 26.00 -13.94
C LYS A 39 8.34 25.98 -13.02
N PHE A 40 8.48 25.45 -11.82
CA PHE A 40 7.46 25.50 -10.78
C PHE A 40 7.06 26.94 -10.44
N PHE A 41 8.02 27.79 -10.06
CA PHE A 41 7.75 29.18 -9.72
C PHE A 41 7.13 29.94 -10.90
N LEU A 42 7.65 29.74 -12.10
CA LEU A 42 7.13 30.39 -13.30
C LEU A 42 5.67 29.97 -13.61
N LEU A 43 5.36 28.69 -13.52
CA LEU A 43 4.01 28.16 -13.76
C LEU A 43 3.04 28.56 -12.65
N THR A 44 3.50 28.55 -11.41
CA THR A 44 2.72 29.07 -10.28
C THR A 44 2.45 30.55 -10.46
N LEU A 45 3.43 31.33 -10.89
CA LEU A 45 3.29 32.74 -11.19
C LEU A 45 2.27 32.99 -12.32
N ILE A 46 2.34 32.21 -13.39
CA ILE A 46 1.39 32.31 -14.52
C ILE A 46 -0.01 31.93 -14.04
N ALA A 47 -0.16 30.83 -13.30
CA ALA A 47 -1.45 30.41 -12.74
C ALA A 47 -2.03 31.47 -11.78
N LEU A 48 -1.20 32.05 -10.92
CA LEU A 48 -1.55 33.11 -10.00
C LEU A 48 -1.95 34.41 -10.77
N SER A 49 -1.22 34.75 -11.80
CA SER A 49 -1.51 35.94 -12.63
C SER A 49 -2.78 35.75 -13.43
N CYS A 50 -3.01 34.58 -14.01
CA CYS A 50 -4.25 34.21 -14.68
C CYS A 50 -5.45 34.22 -13.73
N PHE A 51 -5.30 33.60 -12.56
CA PHE A 51 -6.35 33.58 -11.53
C PHE A 51 -6.66 34.98 -11.01
N ARG A 52 -5.64 35.83 -10.83
CA ARG A 52 -5.81 37.20 -10.40
C ARG A 52 -6.40 38.08 -11.51
N GLY A 53 -6.01 37.88 -12.79
CA GLY A 53 -6.66 38.49 -13.94
C GLY A 53 -8.15 38.15 -14.02
N LEU A 54 -8.47 36.86 -13.79
CA LEU A 54 -9.83 36.34 -13.67
C LEU A 54 -10.60 37.03 -12.52
N VAL A 55 -9.99 37.14 -11.35
CA VAL A 55 -10.58 37.78 -10.18
C VAL A 55 -10.79 39.31 -10.41
N ILE A 56 -9.85 40.02 -11.06
CA ILE A 56 -10.01 41.42 -11.41
C ILE A 56 -11.15 41.62 -12.42
N PHE A 57 -11.26 40.70 -13.38
CA PHE A 57 -12.36 40.71 -14.35
C PHE A 57 -13.70 40.42 -13.67
N ILE A 58 -13.74 39.52 -12.70
CA ILE A 58 -14.91 39.13 -11.91
C ILE A 58 -15.24 40.19 -10.84
N ASN A 59 -14.27 40.98 -10.35
CA ASN A 59 -14.52 42.08 -9.41
C ASN A 59 -15.38 43.23 -10.01
N ASN A 60 -15.49 43.29 -11.32
CA ASN A 60 -16.48 44.15 -12.00
C ASN A 60 -17.87 43.48 -12.09
N ALA A 61 -18.03 42.26 -11.60
CA ALA A 61 -19.30 41.54 -11.48
C ALA A 61 -19.94 41.84 -10.10
N PRO A 62 -21.27 41.71 -9.95
CA PRO A 62 -21.91 41.90 -8.65
C PRO A 62 -21.35 40.89 -7.63
N PRO A 63 -21.14 41.35 -6.37
CA PRO A 63 -20.62 40.46 -5.30
C PRO A 63 -21.45 39.18 -5.20
N PRO A 64 -20.84 38.00 -4.91
CA PRO A 64 -19.67 37.77 -4.05
C PRO A 64 -18.43 37.21 -4.74
N VAL A 65 -18.35 37.22 -6.05
CA VAL A 65 -17.40 36.40 -6.86
C VAL A 65 -15.95 36.91 -6.83
N GLY A 66 -15.73 38.14 -6.43
CA GLY A 66 -14.39 38.79 -6.50
C GLY A 66 -13.69 38.95 -5.15
N SER A 67 -14.06 38.19 -4.13
CA SER A 67 -13.51 38.42 -2.80
C SER A 67 -12.06 37.91 -2.67
N SER A 68 -11.26 38.55 -1.83
CA SER A 68 -9.96 38.09 -1.36
C SER A 68 -9.99 36.65 -0.77
N ARG A 69 -11.16 36.15 -0.49
CA ARG A 69 -11.43 34.83 0.11
C ARG A 69 -11.30 33.68 -0.90
N SER A 70 -11.74 33.86 -2.15
CA SER A 70 -11.52 32.83 -3.19
C SER A 70 -10.05 32.69 -3.54
N GLN A 71 -9.33 33.81 -3.52
CA GLN A 71 -7.88 33.79 -3.70
C GLN A 71 -7.23 33.06 -2.55
N LEU A 72 -7.61 33.34 -1.31
CA LEU A 72 -7.09 32.63 -0.13
C LEU A 72 -7.40 31.13 -0.19
N LEU A 73 -8.62 30.74 -0.57
CA LEU A 73 -8.98 29.32 -0.75
C LEU A 73 -8.13 28.63 -1.81
N PHE A 74 -7.89 29.30 -2.95
CA PHE A 74 -7.01 28.80 -4.00
C PHE A 74 -5.58 28.59 -3.51
N TYR A 75 -4.99 29.61 -2.87
CA TYR A 75 -3.62 29.51 -2.37
C TYR A 75 -3.46 28.45 -1.31
N LEU A 76 -4.41 28.34 -0.38
CA LEU A 76 -4.36 27.34 0.68
C LEU A 76 -4.54 25.92 0.15
N SER A 77 -5.47 25.70 -0.77
CA SER A 77 -5.65 24.38 -1.39
C SER A 77 -4.42 23.99 -2.23
N LEU A 78 -3.78 24.94 -2.89
CA LEU A 78 -2.53 24.71 -3.62
C LEU A 78 -1.36 24.39 -2.68
N LEU A 79 -1.17 25.17 -1.62
CA LEU A 79 -0.11 24.95 -0.62
C LEU A 79 -0.27 23.59 0.07
N LEU A 80 -1.47 23.28 0.52
CA LEU A 80 -1.76 21.96 1.11
C LEU A 80 -1.48 20.85 0.10
N GLY A 81 -1.92 21.01 -1.15
CA GLY A 81 -1.67 20.04 -2.19
C GLY A 81 -0.18 19.81 -2.50
N LEU A 82 0.69 20.78 -2.23
CA LEU A 82 2.14 20.64 -2.44
C LEU A 82 2.87 19.90 -1.31
N VAL A 83 2.25 19.71 -0.13
CA VAL A 83 2.89 18.98 0.99
C VAL A 83 3.35 17.58 0.58
N PRO A 84 2.56 16.74 -0.10
CA PRO A 84 3.04 15.43 -0.57
C PRO A 84 4.24 15.52 -1.52
N VAL A 85 4.29 16.56 -2.35
CA VAL A 85 5.42 16.77 -3.28
C VAL A 85 6.71 17.11 -2.52
N THR A 86 6.61 17.96 -1.49
CA THR A 86 7.78 18.30 -0.66
C THR A 86 8.28 17.10 0.12
N ILE A 87 7.39 16.28 0.65
CA ILE A 87 7.73 15.02 1.32
C ILE A 87 8.46 14.08 0.35
N TYR A 88 7.92 13.91 -0.86
CA TYR A 88 8.54 13.05 -1.86
C TYR A 88 9.96 13.53 -2.22
N ILE A 89 10.19 14.84 -2.35
CA ILE A 89 11.52 15.40 -2.59
C ILE A 89 12.46 15.12 -1.41
N ALA A 90 11.97 15.30 -0.18
CA ALA A 90 12.76 15.07 1.02
C ALA A 90 13.22 13.60 1.16
N VAL A 91 12.36 12.65 0.80
CA VAL A 91 12.67 11.22 0.90
C VAL A 91 13.53 10.72 -0.28
N ALA A 92 13.15 11.07 -1.49
CA ALA A 92 13.80 10.55 -2.70
C ALA A 92 15.09 11.31 -3.10
N GLY A 93 15.39 12.43 -2.42
CA GLY A 93 16.55 13.28 -2.74
C GLY A 93 16.47 13.96 -4.12
N SER A 94 15.69 13.41 -5.05
CA SER A 94 15.48 13.99 -6.38
C SER A 94 14.17 13.52 -7.00
N ILE A 95 13.53 14.40 -7.78
CA ILE A 95 12.37 14.06 -8.61
C ILE A 95 12.68 14.41 -10.06
N SER A 96 12.29 13.56 -10.99
CA SER A 96 12.37 13.94 -12.41
C SER A 96 11.53 15.20 -12.67
N THR A 97 12.06 16.12 -13.49
CA THR A 97 11.35 17.35 -13.86
C THR A 97 9.97 17.09 -14.44
N ARG A 98 9.79 15.97 -15.15
CA ARG A 98 8.50 15.53 -15.71
C ARG A 98 7.50 15.20 -14.61
N SER A 99 7.90 14.41 -13.61
CA SER A 99 7.01 14.01 -12.49
C SER A 99 6.60 15.21 -11.65
N LEU A 100 7.53 16.11 -11.36
CA LEU A 100 7.26 17.36 -10.65
C LEU A 100 6.27 18.23 -11.43
N THR A 101 6.52 18.46 -12.72
CA THR A 101 5.65 19.28 -13.58
C THR A 101 4.24 18.72 -13.68
N THR A 102 4.08 17.39 -13.81
CA THR A 102 2.76 16.77 -13.86
C THR A 102 2.01 16.87 -12.54
N ALA A 103 2.69 16.73 -11.40
CA ALA A 103 2.08 16.91 -10.08
C ALA A 103 1.58 18.36 -9.88
N ILE A 104 2.37 19.35 -10.27
CA ILE A 104 2.02 20.76 -10.17
C ILE A 104 0.81 21.11 -11.05
N TYR A 105 0.79 20.64 -12.30
CA TYR A 105 -0.36 20.86 -13.18
C TYR A 105 -1.63 20.27 -12.59
N TRP A 106 -1.54 19.07 -12.04
CA TRP A 106 -2.67 18.42 -11.41
C TRP A 106 -3.19 19.22 -10.22
N PHE A 107 -2.32 19.61 -9.27
CA PHE A 107 -2.72 20.40 -8.12
C PHE A 107 -3.26 21.78 -8.51
N THR A 108 -2.65 22.44 -9.50
CA THR A 108 -3.15 23.72 -10.01
C THR A 108 -4.57 23.54 -10.56
N GLY A 109 -4.82 22.51 -11.36
CA GLY A 109 -6.15 22.22 -11.90
C GLY A 109 -7.16 21.93 -10.79
N VAL A 110 -6.82 21.07 -9.83
CA VAL A 110 -7.68 20.74 -8.68
C VAL A 110 -7.96 21.99 -7.84
N SER A 111 -6.95 22.79 -7.51
CA SER A 111 -7.10 24.02 -6.71
C SER A 111 -7.98 25.08 -7.38
N ILE A 112 -7.91 25.21 -8.70
CA ILE A 112 -8.82 26.08 -9.47
C ILE A 112 -10.27 25.60 -9.32
N VAL A 113 -10.51 24.29 -9.49
CA VAL A 113 -11.86 23.70 -9.34
C VAL A 113 -12.38 23.94 -7.93
N LEU A 114 -11.59 23.58 -6.90
CA LEU A 114 -11.98 23.73 -5.51
C LEU A 114 -12.24 25.19 -5.09
N ALA A 115 -11.49 26.13 -5.64
CA ALA A 115 -11.69 27.57 -5.39
C ALA A 115 -12.94 28.14 -6.09
N LEU A 116 -13.37 27.56 -7.21
CA LEU A 116 -14.48 28.07 -8.01
C LEU A 116 -15.82 27.38 -7.68
N ILE A 117 -15.80 26.14 -7.24
CA ILE A 117 -17.00 25.38 -6.89
C ILE A 117 -17.94 26.12 -5.92
N PRO A 118 -17.48 26.82 -4.86
CA PRO A 118 -18.35 27.56 -3.94
C PRO A 118 -19.18 28.68 -4.59
N TYR A 119 -18.82 29.14 -5.79
CA TYR A 119 -19.56 30.18 -6.50
C TYR A 119 -20.64 29.67 -7.42
N ILE A 120 -20.65 28.37 -7.73
CA ILE A 120 -21.66 27.74 -8.60
C ILE A 120 -23.07 27.95 -8.06
N PRO A 121 -23.36 27.74 -6.74
CA PRO A 121 -24.69 27.96 -6.21
C PRO A 121 -25.24 29.38 -6.44
N TRP A 122 -24.39 30.39 -6.37
CA TRP A 122 -24.79 31.76 -6.60
C TRP A 122 -25.25 32.04 -8.03
N ILE A 123 -24.63 31.38 -9.02
CA ILE A 123 -24.99 31.53 -10.42
C ILE A 123 -26.35 30.89 -10.71
N PHE A 124 -26.60 29.72 -10.13
CA PHE A 124 -27.81 28.93 -10.40
C PHE A 124 -28.98 29.30 -9.47
N PHE A 125 -28.72 29.56 -8.19
CA PHE A 125 -29.78 29.71 -7.18
C PHE A 125 -30.12 31.15 -6.82
N SER A 126 -29.32 32.14 -7.21
CA SER A 126 -29.63 33.56 -6.96
C SER A 126 -30.97 34.03 -7.57
N LYS A 127 -31.55 33.23 -8.46
CA LYS A 127 -32.86 33.50 -9.07
C LYS A 127 -33.99 32.58 -8.57
N LEU A 128 -33.68 31.45 -7.95
CA LEU A 128 -34.62 30.38 -7.65
C LEU A 128 -34.83 30.14 -6.15
N CYS A 129 -33.87 30.49 -5.29
CA CYS A 129 -33.90 30.23 -3.87
C CYS A 129 -33.58 31.47 -3.06
N LYS A 130 -34.12 31.52 -1.80
CA LYS A 130 -33.71 32.52 -0.83
C LYS A 130 -32.19 32.50 -0.66
N ASP A 131 -31.56 33.68 -0.61
CA ASP A 131 -30.10 33.89 -0.49
C ASP A 131 -29.42 33.04 0.61
N ASN A 132 -30.17 32.67 1.66
CA ASN A 132 -29.67 31.80 2.75
C ASN A 132 -29.28 30.38 2.32
N VAL A 133 -30.01 29.78 1.37
CA VAL A 133 -29.71 28.42 0.88
C VAL A 133 -28.43 28.44 0.06
N ALA A 134 -28.27 29.42 -0.83
CA ALA A 134 -27.06 29.59 -1.63
C ALA A 134 -25.82 29.80 -0.73
N ARG A 135 -25.98 30.55 0.39
CA ARG A 135 -24.90 30.75 1.39
C ARG A 135 -24.44 29.44 2.03
N VAL A 136 -25.39 28.67 2.55
CA VAL A 136 -25.08 27.40 3.22
C VAL A 136 -24.37 26.45 2.26
N ILE A 137 -24.89 26.29 1.04
CA ILE A 137 -24.27 25.42 0.03
C ILE A 137 -22.87 25.91 -0.32
N SER A 138 -22.67 27.22 -0.52
CA SER A 138 -21.34 27.78 -0.82
C SER A 138 -20.34 27.57 0.32
N ALA A 139 -20.78 27.74 1.59
CA ALA A 139 -19.92 27.47 2.76
C ALA A 139 -19.53 26.00 2.87
N VAL A 140 -20.47 25.09 2.62
CA VAL A 140 -20.22 23.63 2.59
C VAL A 140 -19.23 23.28 1.48
N LEU A 141 -19.41 23.83 0.29
CA LEU A 141 -18.48 23.58 -0.84
C LEU A 141 -17.10 24.19 -0.59
N ALA A 142 -17.00 25.34 0.06
CA ALA A 142 -15.73 25.94 0.48
C ALA A 142 -15.03 25.09 1.55
N PHE A 143 -15.81 24.52 2.48
CA PHE A 143 -15.28 23.56 3.47
C PHE A 143 -14.61 22.37 2.76
N PHE A 144 -15.31 21.70 1.85
CA PHE A 144 -14.75 20.59 1.09
C PHE A 144 -13.57 21.01 0.20
N GLY A 145 -13.56 22.25 -0.31
CA GLY A 145 -12.45 22.81 -1.07
C GLY A 145 -11.13 22.86 -0.30
N ILE A 146 -11.17 22.85 1.03
CA ILE A 146 -9.97 22.77 1.89
C ILE A 146 -9.83 21.36 2.48
N ALA A 147 -10.93 20.74 2.89
CA ALA A 147 -10.93 19.44 3.54
C ALA A 147 -10.25 18.37 2.67
N ILE A 148 -10.51 18.36 1.36
CA ILE A 148 -9.93 17.38 0.43
C ILE A 148 -8.40 17.50 0.35
N PRO A 149 -7.80 18.67 0.01
CA PRO A 149 -6.35 18.80 -0.02
C PRO A 149 -5.73 18.68 1.37
N ALA A 150 -6.42 19.11 2.44
CA ALA A 150 -5.96 18.95 3.81
C ALA A 150 -5.87 17.48 4.22
N PHE A 151 -6.90 16.70 3.94
CA PHE A 151 -6.91 15.26 4.21
C PHE A 151 -5.78 14.55 3.48
N LEU A 152 -5.63 14.80 2.18
CA LEU A 152 -4.55 14.24 1.39
C LEU A 152 -3.17 14.60 1.96
N SER A 153 -2.97 15.88 2.28
CA SER A 153 -1.71 16.37 2.84
C SER A 153 -1.39 15.78 4.19
N LEU A 154 -2.39 15.70 5.09
CA LEU A 154 -2.24 15.10 6.41
C LEU A 154 -1.95 13.61 6.33
N SER A 155 -2.59 12.89 5.40
CA SER A 155 -2.33 11.45 5.21
C SER A 155 -0.88 11.19 4.79
N PHE A 156 -0.37 11.93 3.79
CA PHE A 156 1.03 11.83 3.39
C PHE A 156 1.99 12.25 4.49
N PHE A 157 1.65 13.31 5.21
CA PHE A 157 2.47 13.82 6.32
C PHE A 157 2.52 12.85 7.50
N ALA A 158 1.37 12.30 7.90
CA ALA A 158 1.27 11.30 8.96
C ALA A 158 2.12 10.08 8.62
N TYR A 159 1.97 9.55 7.40
CA TYR A 159 2.76 8.40 6.96
C TYR A 159 4.26 8.70 6.98
N TYR A 160 4.67 9.86 6.46
CA TYR A 160 6.06 10.30 6.51
C TYR A 160 6.63 10.42 7.94
N LEU A 161 5.83 10.96 8.87
CA LEU A 161 6.25 11.07 10.28
C LEU A 161 6.46 9.71 10.96
N VAL A 162 5.72 8.69 10.53
CA VAL A 162 5.78 7.34 11.11
C VAL A 162 6.86 6.50 10.42
N SER A 163 6.88 6.48 9.09
CA SER A 163 7.73 5.58 8.31
C SER A 163 9.02 6.20 7.78
N GLY A 164 9.13 7.54 7.77
CA GLY A 164 10.22 8.24 7.06
C GLY A 164 10.16 8.10 5.53
N SER A 165 9.06 7.61 4.97
CA SER A 165 8.91 7.18 3.58
C SER A 165 7.74 7.87 2.89
N VAL A 166 7.53 7.59 1.59
CA VAL A 166 6.40 8.10 0.81
C VAL A 166 5.27 7.08 0.76
N LEU A 167 4.04 7.57 0.69
CA LEU A 167 2.85 6.72 0.57
C LEU A 167 2.78 6.11 -0.84
N SER A 168 2.85 4.79 -0.94
CA SER A 168 2.76 4.01 -2.18
C SER A 168 1.40 3.29 -2.32
N ALA A 169 1.15 2.67 -3.47
CA ALA A 169 -0.02 1.84 -3.68
C ALA A 169 -0.02 0.61 -2.75
N ASP A 170 1.15 -0.03 -2.60
CA ASP A 170 1.32 -1.20 -1.74
C ASP A 170 1.11 -0.83 -0.28
N THR A 171 1.63 0.33 0.15
CA THR A 171 1.38 0.85 1.49
C THR A 171 -0.11 1.11 1.75
N LEU A 172 -0.81 1.69 0.79
CA LEU A 172 -2.26 1.91 0.92
C LEU A 172 -3.03 0.59 0.98
N LEU A 173 -2.62 -0.41 0.21
CA LEU A 173 -3.19 -1.77 0.28
C LEU A 173 -2.89 -2.41 1.64
N ALA A 174 -1.65 -2.32 2.14
CA ALA A 174 -1.27 -2.82 3.45
C ALA A 174 -2.09 -2.14 4.57
N ILE A 175 -2.21 -0.81 4.56
CA ILE A 175 -3.04 -0.06 5.53
C ILE A 175 -4.50 -0.52 5.48
N ALA A 176 -5.06 -0.73 4.28
CA ALA A 176 -6.44 -1.19 4.14
C ALA A 176 -6.65 -2.63 4.64
N GLN A 177 -5.61 -3.43 4.69
CA GLN A 177 -5.59 -4.82 5.13
C GLN A 177 -5.21 -4.96 6.61
N THR A 178 -4.65 -3.92 7.21
CA THR A 178 -4.22 -3.87 8.61
C THR A 178 -5.45 -3.80 9.53
N ASN A 179 -5.45 -4.57 10.61
CA ASN A 179 -6.45 -4.47 11.66
C ASN A 179 -6.08 -3.41 12.71
N ASN A 180 -7.01 -3.09 13.61
CA ASN A 180 -6.82 -2.02 14.59
C ASN A 180 -5.64 -2.31 15.54
N ASN A 181 -5.39 -3.56 15.90
CA ASN A 181 -4.30 -3.92 16.82
C ASN A 181 -2.95 -3.75 16.12
N GLU A 182 -2.79 -4.29 14.91
CA GLU A 182 -1.59 -4.10 14.09
C GLU A 182 -1.31 -2.62 13.82
N ALA A 183 -2.36 -1.83 13.52
CA ALA A 183 -2.21 -0.39 13.32
C ALA A 183 -1.68 0.29 14.58
N LEU A 184 -2.20 -0.07 15.77
CA LEU A 184 -1.74 0.47 17.05
C LEU A 184 -0.32 0.00 17.39
N GLU A 185 0.02 -1.26 17.12
CA GLU A 185 1.37 -1.81 17.27
C GLU A 185 2.35 -1.03 16.40
N TYR A 186 2.03 -0.87 15.11
CA TYR A 186 2.86 -0.12 14.17
C TYR A 186 3.09 1.34 14.60
N LEU A 187 2.04 2.00 15.10
CA LEU A 187 2.14 3.37 15.62
C LEU A 187 3.01 3.44 16.88
N LYS A 188 2.86 2.52 17.82
CA LYS A 188 3.69 2.46 19.04
C LYS A 188 5.18 2.31 18.74
N ASP A 189 5.52 1.47 17.77
CA ASP A 189 6.92 1.20 17.41
C ASP A 189 7.59 2.32 16.63
N ASN A 190 6.82 3.06 15.83
CA ASN A 190 7.38 4.00 14.86
C ASN A 190 7.10 5.47 15.19
N MET A 191 6.12 5.80 16.06
CA MET A 191 5.84 7.18 16.46
C MET A 191 6.62 7.60 17.70
N THR A 192 7.34 8.70 17.58
CA THR A 192 7.96 9.39 18.72
C THR A 192 7.00 10.42 19.31
N VAL A 193 7.25 10.85 20.56
CA VAL A 193 6.50 11.94 21.19
C VAL A 193 6.57 13.22 20.34
N GLY A 194 7.74 13.50 19.74
CA GLY A 194 7.94 14.67 18.87
C GLY A 194 7.12 14.61 17.59
N SER A 195 7.09 13.45 16.91
CA SER A 195 6.27 13.27 15.69
C SER A 195 4.77 13.33 15.99
N SER A 196 4.33 12.76 17.11
CA SER A 196 2.93 12.84 17.58
C SER A 196 2.50 14.28 17.84
N LEU A 197 3.32 15.04 18.56
CA LEU A 197 3.05 16.45 18.85
C LEU A 197 2.99 17.29 17.57
N LEU A 198 3.93 17.07 16.64
CA LEU A 198 3.96 17.78 15.36
C LEU A 198 2.71 17.49 14.51
N PHE A 199 2.27 16.24 14.48
CA PHE A 199 1.04 15.85 13.77
C PHE A 199 -0.21 16.50 14.38
N VAL A 200 -0.33 16.51 15.72
CA VAL A 200 -1.44 17.16 16.43
C VAL A 200 -1.46 18.67 16.15
N VAL A 201 -0.32 19.35 16.23
CA VAL A 201 -0.21 20.79 15.96
C VAL A 201 -0.59 21.09 14.51
N ALA A 202 -0.10 20.32 13.52
CA ALA A 202 -0.46 20.48 12.12
C ALA A 202 -1.97 20.28 11.89
N SER A 203 -2.56 19.26 12.51
CA SER A 203 -3.98 18.95 12.40
C SER A 203 -4.85 20.06 13.01
N LEU A 204 -4.50 20.57 14.18
CA LEU A 204 -5.18 21.69 14.82
C LEU A 204 -5.08 22.98 14.01
N PHE A 205 -3.90 23.27 13.46
CA PHE A 205 -3.70 24.42 12.58
C PHE A 205 -4.61 24.35 11.35
N ILE A 206 -4.66 23.22 10.67
CA ILE A 206 -5.53 23.01 9.51
C ILE A 206 -7.01 23.13 9.91
N LEU A 207 -7.41 22.56 11.05
CA LEU A 207 -8.79 22.66 11.55
C LEU A 207 -9.18 24.13 11.85
N CYS A 208 -8.31 24.88 12.52
CA CYS A 208 -8.53 26.32 12.76
C CYS A 208 -8.68 27.10 11.44
N LEU A 209 -7.84 26.77 10.46
CA LEU A 209 -7.89 27.37 9.13
C LEU A 209 -9.20 27.06 8.41
N MET A 210 -9.67 25.83 8.47
CA MET A 210 -10.96 25.39 7.92
C MET A 210 -12.12 26.13 8.56
N ILE A 211 -12.16 26.24 9.89
CA ILE A 211 -13.18 26.98 10.63
C ILE A 211 -13.17 28.46 10.27
N PHE A 212 -11.99 29.08 10.22
CA PHE A 212 -11.83 30.49 9.85
C PHE A 212 -12.39 30.76 8.45
N LEU A 213 -12.04 29.94 7.46
CA LEU A 213 -12.50 30.12 6.08
C LEU A 213 -14.01 29.85 5.94
N THR A 214 -14.54 28.82 6.57
CA THR A 214 -15.98 28.51 6.55
C THR A 214 -16.80 29.66 7.15
N LYS A 215 -16.37 30.18 8.31
CA LYS A 215 -17.00 31.38 8.92
C LYS A 215 -16.88 32.60 8.00
N SER A 216 -15.74 32.80 7.40
CA SER A 216 -15.46 33.90 6.49
C SER A 216 -16.40 33.90 5.28
N PHE A 217 -16.70 32.75 4.69
CA PHE A 217 -17.69 32.61 3.62
C PHE A 217 -19.14 32.82 4.09
N SER A 218 -19.46 32.52 5.34
CA SER A 218 -20.79 32.74 5.95
C SER A 218 -21.07 34.21 6.26
N GLN A 219 -20.08 34.99 6.71
CA GLN A 219 -20.26 36.36 7.19
C GLN A 219 -20.35 37.45 6.11
N GLN A 220 -19.89 37.22 4.90
CA GLN A 220 -19.74 38.26 3.85
C GLN A 220 -21.05 38.97 3.47
N GLN A 221 -22.19 38.43 3.82
CA GLN A 221 -23.48 38.94 3.36
C GLN A 221 -24.23 39.79 4.39
N THR A 222 -23.89 39.68 5.67
CA THR A 222 -24.44 40.57 6.70
C THR A 222 -23.98 42.01 6.50
N ASP A 223 -22.74 42.19 6.01
CA ASP A 223 -22.17 43.51 5.74
C ASP A 223 -22.77 44.17 4.47
N HIS A 224 -23.19 43.37 3.48
CA HIS A 224 -23.85 43.90 2.28
C HIS A 224 -25.32 44.25 2.47
N GLU A 225 -26.04 43.50 3.30
CA GLU A 225 -27.42 43.83 3.66
C GLU A 225 -27.50 45.12 4.51
N ALA A 226 -26.50 45.34 5.37
CA ALA A 226 -26.40 46.59 6.14
C ALA A 226 -26.11 47.79 5.27
N SER A 227 -25.24 47.63 4.23
CA SER A 227 -24.92 48.69 3.28
C SER A 227 -26.07 49.05 2.33
N ASN A 228 -26.90 48.07 1.93
CA ASN A 228 -28.04 48.30 1.02
C ASN A 228 -29.29 48.88 1.72
N LYS A 229 -29.39 48.76 3.03
CA LYS A 229 -30.49 49.39 3.80
C LYS A 229 -30.32 50.91 3.98
N GLY A 230 -29.12 51.42 3.68
CA GLY A 230 -28.80 52.85 3.84
C GLY A 230 -28.96 53.73 2.58
N THR A 231 -29.16 53.14 1.40
CA THR A 231 -29.31 53.86 0.13
C THR A 231 -30.71 53.60 -0.43
N GLY A 232 -31.55 54.65 -0.45
CA GLY A 232 -32.93 54.61 -0.94
C GLY A 232 -33.05 53.95 -2.32
N GLN A 233 -34.07 53.14 -2.51
CA GLN A 233 -34.39 52.39 -3.72
C GLN A 233 -34.56 53.35 -4.91
N ILE A 234 -33.56 53.36 -5.78
CA ILE A 234 -33.72 53.83 -7.18
C ILE A 234 -34.08 52.58 -8.02
N SER A 235 -35.27 52.59 -8.62
CA SER A 235 -35.72 51.50 -9.48
C SER A 235 -34.72 51.25 -10.63
N PRO A 236 -34.29 50.04 -10.90
CA PRO A 236 -33.27 49.76 -11.91
C PRO A 236 -33.79 50.10 -13.34
N THR A 237 -33.08 50.93 -14.05
CA THR A 237 -33.38 51.27 -15.45
C THR A 237 -33.15 50.05 -16.36
N CYS A 238 -33.83 50.00 -17.54
CA CYS A 238 -33.71 48.92 -18.52
C CYS A 238 -32.27 48.66 -18.98
N THR A 239 -31.41 49.71 -18.98
CA THR A 239 -29.97 49.62 -19.25
C THR A 239 -29.19 48.86 -18.18
N ASP A 240 -29.59 48.91 -16.92
CA ASP A 240 -28.94 48.19 -15.83
C ASP A 240 -29.26 46.69 -15.85
N ALA A 241 -30.47 46.33 -16.27
CA ALA A 241 -30.87 44.93 -16.47
C ALA A 241 -30.07 44.25 -17.61
N LYS A 242 -29.82 44.97 -18.71
CA LYS A 242 -29.00 44.46 -19.85
C LYS A 242 -27.54 44.32 -19.45
N LYS A 243 -26.94 45.28 -18.75
CA LYS A 243 -25.58 45.21 -18.19
C LYS A 243 -25.45 44.03 -17.20
N ARG A 244 -26.46 43.81 -16.34
CA ARG A 244 -26.47 42.70 -15.38
C ARG A 244 -26.50 41.35 -16.10
N ARG A 245 -27.32 41.18 -17.16
CA ARG A 245 -27.34 39.92 -17.95
C ARG A 245 -25.99 39.64 -18.61
N ILE A 246 -25.36 40.64 -19.26
CA ILE A 246 -24.06 40.50 -19.90
C ILE A 246 -22.98 40.08 -18.88
N ARG A 247 -23.00 40.66 -17.67
CA ARG A 247 -22.06 40.31 -16.60
C ARG A 247 -22.26 38.86 -16.12
N ILE A 248 -23.51 38.39 -15.95
CA ILE A 248 -23.82 37.02 -15.55
C ILE A 248 -23.35 36.02 -16.61
N PHE A 249 -23.64 36.27 -17.89
CA PHE A 249 -23.18 35.44 -18.98
C PHE A 249 -21.64 35.41 -19.11
N GLY A 250 -20.98 36.56 -18.98
CA GLY A 250 -19.53 36.63 -19.00
C GLY A 250 -18.89 35.85 -17.84
N THR A 251 -19.43 36.00 -16.63
CA THR A 251 -18.95 35.22 -15.46
C THR A 251 -19.15 33.71 -15.64
N ALA A 252 -20.31 33.29 -16.11
CA ALA A 252 -20.60 31.88 -16.37
C ALA A 252 -19.68 31.30 -17.45
N PHE A 253 -19.42 32.06 -18.53
CA PHE A 253 -18.49 31.65 -19.58
C PHE A 253 -17.05 31.46 -19.05
N ILE A 254 -16.57 32.42 -18.24
CA ILE A 254 -15.22 32.35 -17.67
C ILE A 254 -15.08 31.17 -16.68
N LEU A 255 -16.10 30.94 -15.85
CA LEU A 255 -16.13 29.78 -14.96
C LEU A 255 -16.12 28.47 -15.75
N LEU A 256 -16.90 28.39 -16.81
CA LEU A 256 -16.91 27.24 -17.70
C LEU A 256 -15.53 27.02 -18.34
N LEU A 257 -14.91 28.09 -18.85
CA LEU A 257 -13.57 28.03 -19.45
C LEU A 257 -12.52 27.59 -18.41
N ALA A 258 -12.57 28.14 -17.19
CA ALA A 258 -11.68 27.75 -16.11
C ALA A 258 -11.87 26.27 -15.70
N LEU A 259 -13.11 25.79 -15.65
CA LEU A 259 -13.42 24.37 -15.40
C LEU A 259 -12.91 23.46 -16.52
N VAL A 260 -13.06 23.88 -17.79
CA VAL A 260 -12.53 23.13 -18.93
C VAL A 260 -11.00 23.05 -18.89
N ILE A 261 -10.32 24.18 -18.66
CA ILE A 261 -8.85 24.22 -18.53
C ILE A 261 -8.41 23.33 -17.36
N SER A 262 -9.07 23.44 -16.20
CA SER A 262 -8.77 22.62 -15.03
C SER A 262 -8.97 21.12 -15.30
N SER A 263 -10.07 20.77 -15.96
CA SER A 263 -10.34 19.37 -16.35
C SER A 263 -9.26 18.84 -17.28
N VAL A 264 -8.80 19.62 -18.25
CA VAL A 264 -7.70 19.25 -19.15
C VAL A 264 -6.39 19.06 -18.36
N LEU A 265 -6.08 19.94 -17.40
CA LEU A 265 -4.89 19.82 -16.55
C LEU A 265 -4.96 18.55 -15.68
N VAL A 266 -6.11 18.31 -15.05
CA VAL A 266 -6.32 17.14 -14.19
C VAL A 266 -6.23 15.83 -14.99
N ILE A 267 -6.86 15.77 -16.17
CA ILE A 267 -6.84 14.57 -17.02
C ILE A 267 -5.44 14.31 -17.59
N LYS A 268 -4.78 15.32 -18.16
CA LYS A 268 -3.43 15.16 -18.73
C LYS A 268 -2.36 14.86 -17.70
N ALA A 269 -2.54 15.34 -16.48
CA ALA A 269 -1.62 15.15 -15.36
C ALA A 269 -2.10 14.08 -14.37
N SER A 270 -3.06 13.23 -14.74
CA SER A 270 -3.65 12.21 -13.85
C SER A 270 -2.68 11.13 -13.40
N LYS A 271 -1.59 10.89 -14.13
CA LYS A 271 -0.53 9.94 -13.76
C LYS A 271 0.67 10.70 -13.19
N ASN A 272 0.57 11.12 -11.94
CA ASN A 272 1.65 11.80 -11.21
C ASN A 272 1.98 11.05 -9.90
N ILE A 273 3.00 11.53 -9.18
CA ILE A 273 3.49 10.91 -7.94
C ILE A 273 2.45 10.82 -6.81
N ILE A 274 1.38 11.60 -6.87
CA ILE A 274 0.32 11.61 -5.85
C ILE A 274 -0.85 10.72 -6.27
N THR A 275 -1.23 10.78 -7.54
CA THR A 275 -2.37 10.00 -8.03
C THR A 275 -2.00 8.56 -8.36
N LYS A 276 -0.73 8.30 -8.73
CA LYS A 276 -0.25 6.95 -9.03
C LYS A 276 -0.51 5.96 -7.87
N PRO A 277 -0.18 6.29 -6.61
CA PRO A 277 -0.53 5.45 -5.46
C PRO A 277 -2.02 5.19 -5.33
N LEU A 278 -2.85 6.21 -5.47
CA LEU A 278 -4.31 6.08 -5.33
C LEU A 278 -4.92 5.23 -6.46
N ILE A 279 -4.44 5.41 -7.69
CA ILE A 279 -4.88 4.61 -8.83
C ILE A 279 -4.44 3.15 -8.64
N GLY A 280 -3.18 2.92 -8.26
CA GLY A 280 -2.65 1.58 -7.97
C GLY A 280 -3.42 0.88 -6.86
N PHE A 281 -3.74 1.60 -5.79
CA PHE A 281 -4.59 1.10 -4.70
C PHE A 281 -5.98 0.66 -5.21
N ALA A 282 -6.66 1.52 -5.98
CA ALA A 282 -7.98 1.18 -6.54
C ALA A 282 -7.91 -0.02 -7.51
N GLN A 283 -6.82 -0.13 -8.29
CA GLN A 283 -6.57 -1.28 -9.17
C GLN A 283 -6.31 -2.56 -8.37
N GLY A 284 -5.54 -2.47 -7.28
CA GLY A 284 -5.29 -3.60 -6.37
C GLY A 284 -6.58 -4.11 -5.71
N LEU A 285 -7.41 -3.22 -5.18
CA LEU A 285 -8.72 -3.60 -4.63
C LEU A 285 -9.63 -4.26 -5.67
N LYS A 286 -9.64 -3.74 -6.90
CA LYS A 286 -10.39 -4.36 -7.99
C LYS A 286 -9.86 -5.75 -8.31
N LEU A 287 -8.54 -5.90 -8.42
CA LEU A 287 -7.90 -7.18 -8.69
C LEU A 287 -8.28 -8.23 -7.64
N TYR A 288 -8.28 -7.87 -6.36
CA TYR A 288 -8.67 -8.77 -5.28
C TYR A 288 -10.15 -9.14 -5.34
N LYS A 289 -11.01 -8.18 -5.66
CA LYS A 289 -12.43 -8.45 -5.87
C LYS A 289 -12.66 -9.40 -7.06
N ASP A 290 -12.04 -9.13 -8.20
CA ASP A 290 -12.17 -9.97 -9.40
C ASP A 290 -11.67 -11.40 -9.12
N PHE A 291 -10.57 -11.55 -8.36
CA PHE A 291 -10.07 -12.85 -7.90
C PHE A 291 -11.06 -13.58 -7.00
N LYS A 292 -11.67 -12.87 -6.03
CA LYS A 292 -12.69 -13.43 -5.13
C LYS A 292 -13.91 -13.94 -5.92
N ASP A 293 -14.44 -13.10 -6.80
CA ASP A 293 -15.64 -13.45 -7.58
C ASP A 293 -15.37 -14.67 -8.47
N ALA A 294 -14.20 -14.73 -9.13
CA ALA A 294 -13.79 -15.87 -9.94
C ALA A 294 -13.53 -17.14 -9.12
N ALA A 295 -12.96 -17.01 -7.92
CA ALA A 295 -12.71 -18.15 -7.04
C ALA A 295 -14.00 -18.80 -6.56
N LEU A 296 -15.02 -18.02 -6.24
CA LEU A 296 -16.34 -18.54 -5.90
C LEU A 296 -16.97 -19.32 -7.07
N ASP A 297 -16.83 -18.80 -8.30
CA ASP A 297 -17.27 -19.51 -9.52
C ASP A 297 -16.49 -20.80 -9.74
N ARG A 298 -15.17 -20.81 -9.52
CA ARG A 298 -14.35 -22.03 -9.60
C ARG A 298 -14.73 -23.06 -8.54
N ALA A 299 -15.04 -22.62 -7.30
CA ALA A 299 -15.49 -23.52 -6.24
C ALA A 299 -16.76 -24.30 -6.61
N HIS A 300 -17.66 -23.70 -7.39
CA HIS A 300 -18.84 -24.39 -7.94
C HIS A 300 -18.50 -25.34 -9.10
N LYS A 301 -17.32 -25.21 -9.70
CA LYS A 301 -16.88 -25.97 -10.88
C LYS A 301 -15.69 -26.90 -10.57
N PHE A 302 -15.48 -27.28 -9.33
CA PHE A 302 -14.29 -28.07 -8.89
C PHE A 302 -13.99 -29.31 -9.74
N GLY A 303 -14.99 -29.92 -10.37
CA GLY A 303 -14.79 -31.04 -11.30
C GLY A 303 -14.20 -30.67 -12.67
N SER A 304 -13.93 -29.40 -12.95
CA SER A 304 -13.44 -28.89 -14.25
C SER A 304 -12.02 -28.31 -14.23
N LEU A 305 -11.33 -28.27 -13.06
CA LEU A 305 -9.88 -28.06 -13.06
C LEU A 305 -9.24 -29.27 -13.74
N ALA A 306 -8.48 -29.03 -14.81
CA ALA A 306 -7.82 -30.11 -15.55
C ALA A 306 -6.63 -30.65 -14.73
N VAL A 307 -6.93 -31.47 -13.72
CA VAL A 307 -5.94 -32.21 -12.93
C VAL A 307 -5.87 -33.61 -13.54
N GLU A 308 -4.73 -33.92 -14.15
CA GLU A 308 -4.56 -35.16 -14.93
C GLU A 308 -4.35 -36.40 -14.08
N LYS A 309 -3.87 -36.25 -12.85
CA LYS A 309 -3.56 -37.36 -11.93
C LYS A 309 -3.97 -37.05 -10.51
N ASP A 310 -4.37 -38.08 -9.81
CA ASP A 310 -4.47 -38.10 -8.36
C ASP A 310 -3.10 -37.83 -7.75
N GLY A 311 -3.06 -36.96 -6.72
CA GLY A 311 -1.82 -36.70 -5.99
C GLY A 311 -1.29 -37.89 -5.22
N PHE A 312 -0.07 -37.77 -4.70
CA PHE A 312 0.57 -38.83 -3.90
C PHE A 312 -0.09 -38.98 -2.53
N ASN A 313 -0.16 -40.23 -2.03
CA ASN A 313 -0.70 -40.48 -0.71
C ASN A 313 0.25 -40.00 0.40
N GLY A 314 -0.31 -39.48 1.47
CA GLY A 314 0.41 -39.12 2.68
C GLY A 314 0.04 -37.77 3.24
N LEU A 315 0.71 -37.40 4.35
CA LEU A 315 0.60 -36.09 5.01
C LEU A 315 1.73 -35.17 4.56
N TYR A 316 1.36 -34.07 3.96
CA TYR A 316 2.25 -33.00 3.50
C TYR A 316 1.96 -31.75 4.31
N ILE A 317 2.99 -31.15 4.88
CA ILE A 317 2.86 -29.96 5.72
C ILE A 317 3.60 -28.79 5.06
N LEU A 318 2.88 -27.72 4.80
CA LEU A 318 3.45 -26.44 4.36
C LEU A 318 3.39 -25.44 5.53
N VAL A 319 4.54 -25.06 6.04
CA VAL A 319 4.68 -24.00 7.06
C VAL A 319 5.05 -22.71 6.37
N ILE A 320 4.20 -21.71 6.51
CA ILE A 320 4.43 -20.35 6.02
C ILE A 320 4.93 -19.52 7.19
N GLY A 321 6.20 -19.11 7.13
CA GLY A 321 6.82 -18.18 8.06
C GLY A 321 6.50 -16.74 7.67
N GLU A 322 6.56 -15.84 8.63
CA GLU A 322 6.21 -14.42 8.48
C GLU A 322 7.42 -13.53 8.79
N SER A 323 7.73 -12.57 7.89
CA SER A 323 8.74 -11.51 8.07
C SER A 323 10.15 -12.05 8.40
N GLN A 324 10.60 -13.12 7.74
CA GLN A 324 11.85 -13.79 8.13
C GLN A 324 13.03 -13.50 7.21
N ASN A 325 14.05 -12.88 7.79
CA ASN A 325 15.34 -12.64 7.14
C ASN A 325 16.30 -13.81 7.40
N ARG A 326 16.66 -14.56 6.33
CA ARG A 326 17.61 -15.68 6.46
C ARG A 326 18.99 -15.25 7.00
N ASN A 327 19.38 -13.98 6.82
CA ASN A 327 20.67 -13.48 7.31
C ASN A 327 20.71 -13.32 8.84
N HIS A 328 19.56 -13.44 9.52
CA HIS A 328 19.45 -13.53 10.97
C HIS A 328 19.26 -14.99 11.47
N MET A 329 19.48 -15.98 10.62
CA MET A 329 19.39 -17.40 10.98
C MET A 329 20.75 -18.06 11.07
N SER A 330 21.07 -18.69 12.21
CA SER A 330 22.34 -19.45 12.40
C SER A 330 22.47 -20.59 11.39
N ALA A 331 21.38 -21.20 10.96
CA ALA A 331 21.36 -22.22 9.90
C ALA A 331 21.87 -21.68 8.54
N TYR A 332 21.82 -20.38 8.31
CA TYR A 332 22.35 -19.72 7.11
C TYR A 332 23.68 -18.99 7.35
N GLY A 333 24.28 -19.17 8.54
CA GLY A 333 25.60 -18.63 8.87
C GLY A 333 25.58 -17.37 9.72
N TYR A 334 24.44 -16.97 10.27
CA TYR A 334 24.39 -15.86 11.22
C TYR A 334 25.15 -16.20 12.50
N ARG A 335 25.84 -15.19 13.06
CA ARG A 335 26.75 -15.38 14.22
C ARG A 335 26.07 -15.77 15.53
N ARG A 336 24.79 -15.43 15.72
CA ARG A 336 24.00 -15.78 16.91
C ARG A 336 23.26 -17.07 16.65
N GLU A 337 23.12 -17.91 17.67
CA GLU A 337 22.37 -19.17 17.58
C GLU A 337 20.85 -18.92 17.63
N THR A 338 20.31 -18.33 16.59
CA THR A 338 18.90 -17.98 16.45
C THR A 338 18.06 -19.14 15.93
N THR A 339 18.66 -20.13 15.27
CA THR A 339 17.99 -21.31 14.74
C THR A 339 18.76 -22.60 15.03
N PRO A 340 18.98 -22.94 16.33
CA PRO A 340 19.83 -24.08 16.72
C PRO A 340 19.30 -25.42 16.23
N TRP A 341 17.97 -25.60 16.18
CA TRP A 341 17.38 -26.84 15.67
C TRP A 341 17.58 -26.98 14.16
N LEU A 342 17.27 -25.96 13.38
CA LEU A 342 17.46 -25.99 11.92
C LEU A 342 18.96 -26.11 11.55
N SER A 343 19.86 -25.47 12.33
CA SER A 343 21.31 -25.63 12.15
C SER A 343 21.76 -27.08 12.30
N LYS A 344 21.15 -27.82 13.25
CA LYS A 344 21.36 -29.27 13.39
C LYS A 344 20.75 -30.05 12.22
N MET A 345 19.49 -29.75 11.88
CA MET A 345 18.77 -30.44 10.81
C MET A 345 19.41 -30.23 9.42
N ARG A 346 20.09 -29.10 9.19
CA ARG A 346 20.82 -28.86 7.95
C ARG A 346 21.85 -29.96 7.60
N ASN A 347 22.36 -30.66 8.61
CA ASN A 347 23.32 -31.75 8.45
C ASN A 347 22.63 -33.12 8.30
N ASP A 348 21.31 -33.15 8.41
CA ASP A 348 20.52 -34.37 8.20
C ASP A 348 20.33 -34.60 6.69
N PRO A 349 20.59 -35.85 6.18
CA PRO A 349 20.49 -36.15 4.77
C PRO A 349 19.08 -35.95 4.17
N ASP A 350 18.04 -35.99 5.00
CA ASP A 350 16.66 -35.81 4.58
C ASP A 350 16.19 -34.37 4.59
N THR A 351 17.07 -33.47 5.03
CA THR A 351 16.83 -32.01 5.02
C THR A 351 17.53 -31.34 3.83
N ILE A 352 16.78 -30.49 3.14
CA ILE A 352 17.28 -29.70 2.00
C ILE A 352 17.08 -28.23 2.37
N VAL A 353 18.17 -27.48 2.51
CA VAL A 353 18.17 -26.03 2.77
C VAL A 353 18.57 -25.29 1.51
N PHE A 354 17.69 -24.41 1.02
CA PHE A 354 17.92 -23.64 -0.19
C PHE A 354 18.67 -22.33 0.17
N SER A 355 19.86 -22.16 -0.38
CA SER A 355 20.74 -21.05 -0.02
C SER A 355 20.35 -19.71 -0.64
N LYS A 356 19.60 -19.71 -1.75
CA LYS A 356 19.29 -18.53 -2.58
C LYS A 356 17.78 -18.40 -2.84
N ALA A 357 16.99 -18.38 -1.79
CA ALA A 357 15.53 -18.13 -1.88
C ALA A 357 15.23 -16.66 -1.62
N TYR A 358 14.31 -16.10 -2.42
CA TYR A 358 13.90 -14.71 -2.36
C TYR A 358 12.38 -14.60 -2.43
N SER A 359 11.82 -13.55 -1.80
CA SER A 359 10.40 -13.26 -1.95
C SER A 359 10.12 -12.47 -3.24
N ASN A 360 8.97 -12.73 -3.81
CA ASN A 360 8.47 -12.02 -5.00
C ASN A 360 7.94 -10.62 -4.67
N HIS A 361 7.70 -10.32 -3.38
CA HIS A 361 7.26 -9.03 -2.87
C HIS A 361 7.67 -8.88 -1.40
N THR A 362 7.62 -7.65 -0.87
CA THR A 362 8.00 -7.34 0.53
C THR A 362 6.80 -7.28 1.48
N HIS A 363 5.59 -7.52 1.03
CA HIS A 363 4.37 -7.52 1.85
C HIS A 363 3.65 -8.86 1.74
N THR A 364 3.12 -9.35 2.87
CA THR A 364 2.50 -10.68 3.04
C THR A 364 1.45 -10.99 1.98
N VAL A 365 0.44 -10.12 1.82
CA VAL A 365 -0.67 -10.41 0.90
C VAL A 365 -0.22 -10.50 -0.54
N GLN A 366 0.65 -9.58 -0.98
CA GLN A 366 1.20 -9.57 -2.33
C GLN A 366 2.08 -10.79 -2.57
N ALA A 367 2.99 -11.10 -1.63
CA ALA A 367 3.90 -12.23 -1.75
C ALA A 367 3.16 -13.57 -1.79
N LEU A 368 2.27 -13.81 -0.83
CA LEU A 368 1.54 -15.08 -0.72
C LEU A 368 0.46 -15.24 -1.80
N THR A 369 -0.12 -14.15 -2.33
CA THR A 369 -1.05 -14.24 -3.46
C THR A 369 -0.38 -14.94 -4.64
N TYR A 370 0.87 -14.61 -4.95
CA TYR A 370 1.60 -15.26 -6.03
C TYR A 370 2.17 -16.62 -5.60
N ALA A 371 2.67 -16.74 -4.37
CA ALA A 371 3.25 -17.99 -3.89
C ALA A 371 2.24 -19.15 -3.82
N LEU A 372 0.98 -18.85 -3.50
CA LEU A 372 -0.07 -19.84 -3.27
C LEU A 372 -1.05 -20.00 -4.44
N THR A 373 -0.80 -19.36 -5.57
CA THR A 373 -1.59 -19.51 -6.79
C THR A 373 -0.68 -19.85 -7.97
N SER A 374 -1.28 -20.26 -9.09
CA SER A 374 -0.53 -20.46 -10.34
C SER A 374 -0.07 -19.15 -10.99
N LYS A 375 -0.37 -18.00 -10.39
CA LYS A 375 0.14 -16.71 -10.82
C LYS A 375 1.60 -16.55 -10.40
N SER A 376 2.46 -16.24 -11.36
CA SER A 376 3.86 -15.91 -11.10
C SER A 376 4.28 -14.64 -11.84
N GLN A 377 5.47 -14.12 -11.50
CA GLN A 377 6.09 -13.01 -12.21
C GLN A 377 6.53 -13.39 -13.64
N TYR A 378 6.47 -14.68 -13.98
CA TYR A 378 6.98 -15.26 -15.23
C TYR A 378 5.86 -15.64 -16.20
N ASN A 379 4.58 -15.48 -15.80
CA ASN A 379 3.43 -15.68 -16.67
C ASN A 379 2.57 -14.41 -16.77
N ASN A 380 1.77 -14.31 -17.83
CA ASN A 380 0.87 -13.18 -18.07
C ASN A 380 -0.61 -13.52 -17.79
N PHE A 381 -0.88 -14.61 -17.06
CA PHE A 381 -2.27 -14.96 -16.74
C PHE A 381 -2.87 -13.91 -15.81
N PRO A 382 -4.13 -13.49 -16.04
CA PRO A 382 -4.86 -12.70 -15.07
C PRO A 382 -5.00 -13.47 -13.75
N LEU A 383 -4.84 -12.81 -12.61
CA LEU A 383 -4.91 -13.47 -11.31
C LEU A 383 -6.24 -14.22 -11.09
N GLN A 384 -7.33 -13.68 -11.59
CA GLN A 384 -8.66 -14.31 -11.50
C GLN A 384 -8.74 -15.69 -12.18
N ASP A 385 -7.87 -15.96 -13.15
CA ASP A 385 -7.84 -17.22 -13.89
C ASP A 385 -6.87 -18.23 -13.26
N CYS A 386 -6.15 -17.83 -12.21
CA CYS A 386 -5.12 -18.62 -11.55
C CYS A 386 -5.70 -19.35 -10.33
N PRO A 387 -5.85 -20.69 -10.35
CA PRO A 387 -6.27 -21.43 -9.17
C PRO A 387 -5.18 -21.40 -8.08
N SER A 388 -5.63 -21.52 -6.83
CA SER A 388 -4.75 -21.65 -5.68
C SER A 388 -4.23 -23.09 -5.51
N LEU A 389 -3.15 -23.24 -4.75
CA LEU A 389 -2.62 -24.55 -4.33
C LEU A 389 -3.68 -25.39 -3.62
N ILE A 390 -4.53 -24.78 -2.80
CA ILE A 390 -5.64 -25.44 -2.12
C ILE A 390 -6.65 -25.99 -3.13
N GLU A 391 -7.01 -25.20 -4.16
CA GLU A 391 -7.96 -25.63 -5.20
C GLU A 391 -7.43 -26.83 -5.98
N VAL A 392 -6.18 -26.78 -6.44
CA VAL A 392 -5.60 -27.90 -7.21
C VAL A 392 -5.36 -29.14 -6.33
N ALA A 393 -4.96 -28.97 -5.07
CA ALA A 393 -4.81 -30.09 -4.13
C ALA A 393 -6.15 -30.78 -3.87
N LYS A 394 -7.23 -30.05 -3.65
CA LYS A 394 -8.58 -30.63 -3.50
C LYS A 394 -9.00 -31.39 -4.76
N SER A 395 -8.75 -30.81 -5.94
CA SER A 395 -9.08 -31.47 -7.22
C SER A 395 -8.27 -32.75 -7.43
N ALA A 396 -7.05 -32.84 -6.85
CA ALA A 396 -6.21 -34.03 -6.84
C ALA A 396 -6.53 -35.01 -5.69
N GLY A 397 -7.65 -34.82 -4.99
CA GLY A 397 -8.15 -35.70 -3.96
C GLY A 397 -7.50 -35.53 -2.57
N PHE A 398 -6.83 -34.39 -2.32
CA PHE A 398 -6.34 -34.07 -1.00
C PHE A 398 -7.44 -33.55 -0.09
N LYS A 399 -7.41 -33.96 1.16
CA LYS A 399 -8.10 -33.31 2.27
C LYS A 399 -7.23 -32.15 2.74
N THR A 400 -7.79 -30.95 2.76
CA THR A 400 -7.01 -29.73 2.96
C THR A 400 -7.35 -29.05 4.27
N TYR A 401 -6.31 -28.66 5.01
CA TYR A 401 -6.40 -27.99 6.31
C TYR A 401 -5.60 -26.70 6.27
N TRP A 402 -6.18 -25.62 6.81
CA TRP A 402 -5.49 -24.35 7.00
C TRP A 402 -5.61 -23.94 8.46
N MET A 403 -4.48 -23.85 9.15
CA MET A 403 -4.41 -23.38 10.54
C MET A 403 -3.50 -22.16 10.59
N SER A 404 -3.98 -21.06 11.15
CA SER A 404 -3.30 -19.78 11.13
C SER A 404 -3.30 -19.10 12.48
N ASN A 405 -2.16 -18.54 12.86
CA ASN A 405 -2.05 -17.59 13.96
C ASN A 405 -2.20 -16.13 13.50
N GLN A 406 -2.35 -15.90 12.20
CA GLN A 406 -2.68 -14.59 11.65
C GLN A 406 -4.15 -14.22 11.92
N VAL A 407 -4.45 -12.92 11.91
CA VAL A 407 -5.80 -12.43 12.13
C VAL A 407 -6.66 -12.65 10.87
N LYS A 408 -7.87 -13.15 11.04
CA LYS A 408 -8.87 -13.15 9.97
C LYS A 408 -9.47 -11.75 9.88
N LEU A 409 -9.12 -10.99 8.84
CA LEU A 409 -9.65 -9.64 8.64
C LEU A 409 -11.16 -9.68 8.38
N SER A 410 -11.94 -8.99 9.23
CA SER A 410 -13.41 -8.99 9.17
C SER A 410 -13.99 -8.01 8.15
N ALA A 411 -13.28 -6.93 7.80
CA ALA A 411 -13.79 -5.86 6.96
C ALA A 411 -13.48 -6.06 5.47
N TRP A 412 -12.35 -6.70 5.15
CA TRP A 412 -11.89 -6.93 3.76
C TRP A 412 -11.28 -8.32 3.66
N ASP A 413 -11.93 -9.22 2.91
CA ASP A 413 -11.33 -10.50 2.58
C ASP A 413 -10.09 -10.27 1.70
N THR A 414 -8.92 -10.64 2.19
CA THR A 414 -7.71 -10.67 1.38
C THR A 414 -7.67 -11.90 0.49
N PRO A 415 -6.88 -11.93 -0.60
CA PRO A 415 -6.66 -13.16 -1.37
C PRO A 415 -6.23 -14.35 -0.49
N ILE A 416 -5.44 -14.10 0.57
CA ILE A 416 -4.95 -15.16 1.47
C ILE A 416 -6.08 -15.73 2.33
N THR A 417 -6.91 -14.87 2.89
CA THR A 417 -8.10 -15.31 3.65
C THR A 417 -9.06 -16.11 2.75
N LEU A 418 -9.18 -15.69 1.50
CA LEU A 418 -9.99 -16.40 0.51
C LEU A 418 -9.39 -17.78 0.20
N ILE A 419 -8.08 -17.88 -0.09
CA ILE A 419 -7.38 -19.16 -0.33
C ILE A 419 -7.55 -20.09 0.89
N ALA A 420 -7.37 -19.56 2.10
CA ALA A 420 -7.58 -20.31 3.34
C ALA A 420 -9.03 -20.81 3.46
N SER A 421 -10.01 -20.00 3.06
CA SER A 421 -11.45 -20.35 3.13
C SER A 421 -11.86 -21.48 2.17
N MET A 422 -11.03 -21.78 1.17
CA MET A 422 -11.26 -22.89 0.25
C MET A 422 -10.82 -24.25 0.81
N ALA A 423 -10.03 -24.27 1.90
CA ALA A 423 -9.66 -25.49 2.57
C ALA A 423 -10.90 -26.18 3.17
N ASP A 424 -10.86 -27.52 3.25
CA ASP A 424 -11.97 -28.31 3.83
C ASP A 424 -12.17 -27.97 5.31
N ARG A 425 -11.09 -27.62 6.00
CA ARG A 425 -11.13 -27.11 7.37
C ARG A 425 -10.16 -25.94 7.53
N GLN A 426 -10.66 -24.88 8.15
CA GLN A 426 -9.85 -23.70 8.47
C GLN A 426 -9.99 -23.35 9.96
N GLU A 427 -8.89 -22.91 10.55
CA GLU A 427 -8.85 -22.42 11.93
C GLU A 427 -7.92 -21.22 12.02
N PHE A 428 -8.45 -20.09 12.52
CA PHE A 428 -7.69 -18.88 12.80
C PHE A 428 -7.70 -18.63 14.30
N ILE A 429 -6.53 -18.68 14.94
CA ILE A 429 -6.42 -18.58 16.41
C ILE A 429 -6.78 -17.17 16.87
N ASN A 430 -6.33 -16.15 16.14
CA ASN A 430 -6.59 -14.73 16.42
C ASN A 430 -7.85 -14.20 15.67
N SER A 431 -8.88 -15.02 15.52
CA SER A 431 -10.02 -14.72 14.63
C SER A 431 -11.05 -13.74 15.17
N ASN A 432 -10.99 -13.31 16.42
CA ASN A 432 -12.09 -12.60 17.07
C ASN A 432 -11.92 -11.08 16.98
N ALA A 433 -12.35 -10.49 15.86
CA ALA A 433 -12.69 -9.07 15.82
C ALA A 433 -13.94 -8.84 16.68
N GLY A 434 -13.80 -8.64 18.00
CA GLY A 434 -14.89 -8.29 18.89
C GLY A 434 -14.84 -8.91 20.29
N GLU A 435 -14.02 -9.91 20.52
CA GLU A 435 -13.76 -10.46 21.84
C GLU A 435 -12.39 -10.03 22.34
N ASP A 436 -12.22 -9.98 23.65
CA ASP A 436 -11.06 -9.47 24.40
C ASP A 436 -9.72 -9.52 23.62
N THR A 437 -9.32 -8.40 23.04
CA THR A 437 -8.12 -8.25 22.22
C THR A 437 -6.83 -8.20 23.04
N SER A 438 -6.92 -8.44 24.36
CA SER A 438 -5.78 -8.46 25.28
C SER A 438 -4.96 -9.75 25.26
N THR A 439 -5.44 -10.80 24.59
CA THR A 439 -4.76 -12.10 24.57
C THR A 439 -3.85 -12.21 23.37
N VAL A 440 -2.54 -12.22 23.60
CA VAL A 440 -1.52 -12.54 22.60
C VAL A 440 -1.37 -14.06 22.51
N PHE A 441 -1.68 -14.63 21.34
CA PHE A 441 -1.44 -16.03 21.05
C PHE A 441 -0.09 -16.20 20.37
N TYR A 442 0.79 -16.98 20.98
CA TYR A 442 2.05 -17.37 20.38
C TYR A 442 1.86 -18.53 19.39
N ASP A 443 2.76 -18.65 18.41
CA ASP A 443 2.70 -19.72 17.39
C ASP A 443 2.71 -21.14 17.97
N GLY A 444 3.23 -21.32 19.19
CA GLY A 444 3.16 -22.60 19.90
C GLY A 444 1.73 -23.10 20.16
N GLU A 445 0.72 -22.22 20.12
CA GLU A 445 -0.68 -22.64 20.21
C GLU A 445 -1.11 -23.46 18.99
N LEU A 446 -0.55 -23.21 17.81
CA LEU A 446 -0.78 -24.07 16.63
C LEU A 446 -0.35 -25.51 16.91
N VAL A 447 0.79 -25.72 17.60
CA VAL A 447 1.26 -27.06 18.00
C VAL A 447 0.27 -27.73 18.94
N ASN A 448 -0.34 -26.99 19.88
CA ASN A 448 -1.37 -27.52 20.77
C ASN A 448 -2.61 -27.96 19.98
N ARG A 449 -3.02 -27.20 18.96
CA ARG A 449 -4.14 -27.57 18.08
C ARG A 449 -3.85 -28.83 17.25
N LEU A 450 -2.60 -28.97 16.76
CA LEU A 450 -2.17 -30.16 16.01
C LEU A 450 -2.31 -31.47 16.81
N LYS A 451 -2.12 -31.43 18.13
CA LYS A 451 -2.29 -32.62 18.98
C LYS A 451 -3.71 -33.19 18.95
N ASN A 452 -4.69 -32.35 18.62
CA ASN A 452 -6.09 -32.73 18.49
C ASN A 452 -6.52 -33.02 17.04
N LEU A 453 -5.58 -32.93 16.10
CA LEU A 453 -5.85 -33.25 14.70
C LEU A 453 -5.65 -34.76 14.49
N HIS A 454 -6.76 -35.47 14.35
CA HIS A 454 -6.78 -36.88 13.99
C HIS A 454 -7.21 -37.00 12.54
N GLU A 455 -6.27 -37.36 11.67
CA GLU A 455 -6.53 -37.50 10.26
C GLU A 455 -6.18 -38.88 9.76
N ASP A 456 -7.18 -39.56 9.20
CA ASP A 456 -7.09 -40.85 8.57
C ASP A 456 -7.11 -40.80 7.04
N GLY A 457 -7.03 -39.57 6.48
CA GLY A 457 -7.03 -39.37 5.04
C GLY A 457 -5.80 -39.97 4.36
N SER A 458 -6.01 -40.58 3.21
CA SER A 458 -4.90 -41.11 2.39
C SER A 458 -4.01 -40.01 1.80
N ARG A 459 -4.57 -38.82 1.57
CA ARG A 459 -3.89 -37.62 1.03
C ARG A 459 -4.30 -36.43 1.87
N VAL A 460 -3.35 -35.77 2.52
CA VAL A 460 -3.59 -34.63 3.39
C VAL A 460 -2.59 -33.54 3.08
N LEU A 461 -3.09 -32.32 2.82
CA LEU A 461 -2.30 -31.09 2.79
C LEU A 461 -2.69 -30.22 3.98
N LEU A 462 -1.73 -30.02 4.89
CA LEU A 462 -1.86 -29.16 6.05
C LEU A 462 -1.02 -27.89 5.84
N VAL A 463 -1.65 -26.75 5.82
CA VAL A 463 -0.98 -25.44 5.79
C VAL A 463 -1.01 -24.83 7.18
N LEU A 464 0.15 -24.46 7.68
CA LEU A 464 0.34 -23.76 8.96
C LEU A 464 0.89 -22.36 8.66
N HIS A 465 0.13 -21.33 8.97
CA HIS A 465 0.52 -19.93 8.73
C HIS A 465 0.84 -19.27 10.08
N LEU A 466 2.12 -19.01 10.29
CA LEU A 466 2.65 -18.48 11.54
C LEU A 466 2.49 -16.97 11.64
N MET A 467 2.51 -16.43 12.85
CA MET A 467 2.72 -15.00 13.11
C MET A 467 4.22 -14.66 13.02
N GLY A 468 5.08 -15.64 13.22
CA GLY A 468 6.52 -15.59 12.99
C GLY A 468 7.22 -14.40 13.63
N ASN A 469 7.89 -13.61 12.77
CA ASN A 469 8.65 -12.43 13.17
C ASN A 469 7.94 -11.11 12.80
N HIS A 470 6.60 -11.12 12.67
CA HIS A 470 5.83 -9.90 12.43
C HIS A 470 6.13 -8.81 13.47
N GLY A 471 6.01 -7.52 13.10
CA GLY A 471 6.34 -6.36 13.93
C GLY A 471 5.92 -6.45 15.39
N VAL A 472 6.47 -5.59 16.26
CA VAL A 472 6.46 -5.72 17.73
C VAL A 472 7.04 -7.07 18.16
N TYR A 473 8.28 -7.31 17.79
CA TYR A 473 8.95 -8.61 17.93
C TYR A 473 8.90 -9.20 19.34
N GLU A 474 8.89 -8.38 20.40
CA GLU A 474 8.78 -8.82 21.80
C GLU A 474 7.43 -9.48 22.13
N GLU A 475 6.40 -9.26 21.32
CA GLU A 475 5.10 -9.93 21.47
C GLU A 475 5.02 -11.25 20.70
N ARG A 476 6.09 -11.64 20.01
CA ARG A 476 6.11 -12.87 19.19
C ARG A 476 6.69 -14.07 19.93
N TYR A 477 7.22 -13.92 21.14
CA TYR A 477 7.81 -15.01 21.92
C TYR A 477 7.45 -14.90 23.40
N PRO A 478 7.28 -16.03 24.10
CA PRO A 478 7.04 -16.06 25.54
C PRO A 478 8.32 -15.81 26.34
N ARG A 479 8.16 -15.49 27.61
CA ARG A 479 9.28 -15.42 28.55
C ARG A 479 10.11 -16.70 28.50
N GLY A 480 11.43 -16.55 28.52
CA GLY A 480 12.39 -17.66 28.39
C GLY A 480 13.06 -17.74 27.02
N PHE A 481 12.53 -17.03 26.02
CA PHE A 481 13.16 -16.86 24.71
C PHE A 481 13.88 -15.51 24.57
N ASP A 482 13.89 -14.67 25.59
CA ASP A 482 14.58 -13.36 25.67
C ASP A 482 16.10 -13.54 25.92
N LYS A 483 16.79 -14.26 25.03
CA LYS A 483 18.20 -14.67 25.21
C LYS A 483 19.21 -13.59 24.77
N PHE A 484 18.88 -12.77 23.77
CA PHE A 484 19.86 -11.90 23.11
C PHE A 484 19.83 -10.45 23.63
N GLY A 485 18.82 -10.04 24.39
CA GLY A 485 18.69 -8.70 24.96
C GLY A 485 17.41 -7.98 24.51
N ARG A 486 17.45 -6.62 24.45
CA ARG A 486 16.26 -5.78 24.29
C ARG A 486 16.35 -4.73 23.17
N THR A 487 17.44 -4.68 22.42
CA THR A 487 17.48 -3.85 21.21
C THR A 487 16.49 -4.39 20.17
N ARG A 488 16.19 -3.63 19.14
CA ARG A 488 15.34 -4.09 18.03
C ARG A 488 15.83 -5.40 17.43
N VAL A 489 17.13 -5.48 17.12
CA VAL A 489 17.78 -6.69 16.59
C VAL A 489 17.71 -7.84 17.60
N ASP A 490 17.92 -7.57 18.89
CA ASP A 490 17.85 -8.61 19.91
C ASP A 490 16.44 -9.21 20.03
N ARG A 491 15.40 -8.38 19.97
CA ARG A 491 14.00 -8.85 20.01
C ARG A 491 13.63 -9.64 18.77
N TYR A 492 14.10 -9.22 17.59
CA TYR A 492 13.96 -9.97 16.36
C TYR A 492 14.64 -11.35 16.44
N ASP A 493 15.87 -11.38 16.91
CA ASP A 493 16.63 -12.62 17.08
C ASP A 493 15.97 -13.56 18.14
N ASN A 494 15.35 -12.99 19.18
CA ASN A 494 14.58 -13.75 20.16
C ASN A 494 13.30 -14.37 19.54
N SER A 495 12.58 -13.61 18.71
CA SER A 495 11.42 -14.14 17.99
C SER A 495 11.81 -15.23 16.99
N MET A 496 12.97 -15.09 16.32
CA MET A 496 13.55 -16.10 15.44
C MET A 496 13.88 -17.38 16.20
N LEU A 497 14.47 -17.27 17.39
CA LEU A 497 14.78 -18.42 18.26
C LEU A 497 13.52 -19.18 18.69
N TYR A 498 12.45 -18.43 18.99
CA TYR A 498 11.17 -19.05 19.34
C TYR A 498 10.51 -19.72 18.12
N ASN A 499 10.57 -19.10 16.97
CA ASN A 499 10.07 -19.68 15.73
C ASN A 499 10.74 -21.01 15.39
N ASP A 500 12.07 -21.11 15.53
CA ASP A 500 12.82 -22.37 15.36
C ASP A 500 12.33 -23.47 16.32
N ALA A 501 12.03 -23.11 17.58
CA ALA A 501 11.49 -24.06 18.56
C ALA A 501 10.07 -24.53 18.20
N VAL A 502 9.22 -23.62 17.73
CA VAL A 502 7.85 -23.96 17.29
C VAL A 502 7.89 -24.90 16.09
N VAL A 503 8.72 -24.62 15.10
CA VAL A 503 8.82 -25.47 13.90
C VAL A 503 9.43 -26.83 14.24
N LYS A 504 10.38 -26.89 15.17
CA LYS A 504 10.84 -28.16 15.75
C LYS A 504 9.67 -28.95 16.32
N ASP A 505 8.82 -28.32 17.13
CA ASP A 505 7.70 -29.02 17.77
C ASP A 505 6.64 -29.49 16.74
N ILE A 506 6.41 -28.73 15.68
CA ILE A 506 5.61 -29.14 14.52
C ILE A 506 6.22 -30.40 13.87
N TYR A 507 7.53 -30.37 13.60
CA TYR A 507 8.22 -31.54 13.01
C TYR A 507 8.18 -32.77 13.93
N GLU A 508 8.39 -32.60 15.25
CA GLU A 508 8.32 -33.69 16.23
C GLU A 508 6.90 -34.31 16.35
N TRP A 509 5.86 -33.50 16.08
CA TRP A 509 4.51 -34.00 15.93
C TRP A 509 4.33 -34.73 14.59
N ALA A 510 4.79 -34.13 13.50
CA ALA A 510 4.62 -34.64 12.14
C ALA A 510 5.23 -36.04 11.96
N LYS A 511 6.47 -36.22 12.40
CA LYS A 511 7.17 -37.51 12.25
C LYS A 511 6.55 -38.68 13.06
N LYS A 512 5.65 -38.39 14.01
CA LYS A 512 4.87 -39.44 14.72
C LYS A 512 3.63 -39.85 13.93
N GLN A 513 3.27 -39.14 12.87
CA GLN A 513 2.14 -39.49 12.01
C GLN A 513 2.57 -40.64 11.07
N PRO A 514 1.81 -41.73 10.98
CA PRO A 514 2.22 -42.91 10.19
C PRO A 514 2.28 -42.64 8.69
N ASN A 515 1.59 -41.61 8.24
CA ASN A 515 1.50 -41.20 6.84
C ASN A 515 2.34 -39.92 6.52
N PHE A 516 3.24 -39.50 7.42
CA PHE A 516 4.09 -38.32 7.19
C PHE A 516 4.99 -38.50 5.95
N MET A 517 4.95 -37.53 5.05
CA MET A 517 5.73 -37.52 3.81
C MET A 517 6.72 -36.37 3.76
N SER A 518 6.28 -35.12 4.03
CA SER A 518 7.17 -33.95 3.98
C SER A 518 6.71 -32.83 4.88
N LEU A 519 7.68 -32.00 5.31
CA LEU A 519 7.49 -30.70 5.89
C LEU A 519 8.28 -29.67 5.07
N ILE A 520 7.59 -28.70 4.53
CA ILE A 520 8.15 -27.62 3.72
C ILE A 520 7.97 -26.31 4.48
N TYR A 521 9.03 -25.53 4.60
CA TYR A 521 9.04 -24.23 5.23
C TYR A 521 9.45 -23.17 4.23
N VAL A 522 8.67 -22.10 4.12
CA VAL A 522 8.99 -20.92 3.32
C VAL A 522 8.48 -19.68 4.04
N ALA A 523 9.27 -18.61 4.10
CA ALA A 523 8.75 -17.33 4.55
C ALA A 523 8.06 -16.59 3.39
N ASP A 524 7.09 -15.78 3.75
CA ASP A 524 6.36 -14.92 2.82
C ASP A 524 7.25 -13.80 2.28
N HIS A 525 7.89 -13.03 3.16
CA HIS A 525 8.90 -12.01 2.85
C HIS A 525 9.94 -11.91 3.97
N SER A 526 10.93 -11.09 3.74
CA SER A 526 11.98 -10.76 4.70
C SER A 526 11.73 -9.42 5.38
N GLU A 527 12.64 -9.02 6.27
CA GLU A 527 12.55 -7.84 7.13
C GLU A 527 13.88 -7.08 7.14
N GLY A 528 13.86 -5.75 7.02
CA GLY A 528 15.03 -4.87 7.10
C GLY A 528 15.42 -4.54 8.54
N VAL A 529 15.76 -5.56 9.32
CA VAL A 529 15.95 -5.51 10.78
C VAL A 529 17.03 -4.52 11.17
N ASP A 530 18.22 -4.65 10.56
CA ASP A 530 19.39 -3.83 10.89
C ASP A 530 19.19 -2.35 10.52
N ARG A 531 18.44 -2.09 9.47
CA ARG A 531 18.12 -0.73 9.00
C ARG A 531 16.92 -0.12 9.73
N GLY A 532 16.13 -0.94 10.41
CA GLY A 532 14.92 -0.50 11.10
C GLY A 532 13.80 -0.02 10.20
N VAL A 533 13.71 -0.54 8.98
CA VAL A 533 12.74 -0.11 7.96
C VAL A 533 11.54 -1.03 7.82
N GLY A 534 11.47 -2.10 8.61
CA GLY A 534 10.44 -3.12 8.46
C GLY A 534 10.55 -3.79 7.09
N HIS A 535 9.43 -3.92 6.40
CA HIS A 535 9.33 -4.48 5.06
C HIS A 535 8.78 -3.45 4.04
N ASP A 536 9.01 -2.14 4.28
CA ASP A 536 8.52 -1.06 3.41
C ASP A 536 9.19 -1.10 2.03
N SER A 537 8.41 -1.43 1.00
CA SER A 537 8.88 -1.49 -0.40
C SER A 537 9.45 -0.18 -0.93
N ASN A 538 9.11 0.98 -0.34
CA ASN A 538 9.68 2.27 -0.73
C ASN A 538 11.10 2.48 -0.20
N GLN A 539 11.48 1.74 0.85
CA GLN A 539 12.82 1.72 1.41
C GLN A 539 13.56 0.43 1.02
N PHE A 540 13.25 -0.07 -0.17
CA PHE A 540 13.72 -1.34 -0.69
C PHE A 540 15.25 -1.44 -0.67
N ASP A 541 15.72 -2.54 -0.12
CA ASP A 541 17.03 -3.13 -0.37
C ASP A 541 16.87 -4.65 -0.40
N TRP A 542 17.89 -5.38 -0.80
CA TRP A 542 17.79 -6.81 -1.06
C TRP A 542 17.52 -7.63 0.20
N ASP A 543 17.93 -7.14 1.38
CA ASP A 543 17.63 -7.74 2.68
C ASP A 543 16.12 -7.95 2.91
N LEU A 544 15.25 -7.14 2.27
CA LEU A 544 13.79 -7.28 2.35
C LEU A 544 13.24 -8.49 1.57
N THR A 545 14.07 -9.15 0.78
CA THR A 545 13.65 -10.28 -0.07
C THR A 545 14.34 -11.59 0.28
N GLU A 546 15.39 -11.58 1.07
CA GLU A 546 16.21 -12.74 1.40
C GLU A 546 15.55 -13.63 2.45
N ILE A 547 14.74 -14.58 1.98
CA ILE A 547 13.91 -15.47 2.83
C ILE A 547 14.54 -16.83 3.06
N PRO A 548 14.23 -17.51 4.21
CA PRO A 548 14.50 -18.93 4.39
C PRO A 548 13.53 -19.78 3.56
N PHE A 549 14.07 -20.84 2.98
CA PHE A 549 13.34 -21.89 2.31
C PHE A 549 14.04 -23.21 2.55
N TRP A 550 13.33 -24.21 3.05
CA TRP A 550 13.88 -25.54 3.31
C TRP A 550 12.80 -26.60 3.37
N MET A 551 13.18 -27.86 3.18
CA MET A 551 12.29 -29.01 3.14
C MET A 551 12.89 -30.18 3.92
N ILE A 552 12.03 -30.96 4.57
CA ILE A 552 12.37 -32.24 5.19
C ILE A 552 11.44 -33.30 4.61
N PHE A 553 12.02 -34.40 4.15
CA PHE A 553 11.28 -35.54 3.60
C PHE A 553 11.38 -36.74 4.51
N SER A 554 10.35 -37.59 4.55
CA SER A 554 10.44 -38.88 5.19
C SER A 554 11.24 -39.87 4.34
N ASP A 555 11.85 -40.87 4.97
CA ASP A 555 12.49 -42.02 4.28
C ASP A 555 11.56 -42.64 3.24
N LYS A 556 10.26 -42.72 3.57
CA LYS A 556 9.25 -43.26 2.67
C LYS A 556 9.14 -42.42 1.40
N TYR A 557 8.98 -41.11 1.55
CA TYR A 557 8.89 -40.19 0.40
C TYR A 557 10.15 -40.25 -0.47
N ALA A 558 11.32 -40.24 0.18
CA ALA A 558 12.60 -40.28 -0.55
C ALA A 558 12.79 -41.58 -1.35
N LYS A 559 12.27 -42.70 -0.85
CA LYS A 559 12.26 -44.01 -1.53
C LYS A 559 11.23 -44.08 -2.67
N GLU A 560 10.04 -43.53 -2.46
CA GLU A 560 8.95 -43.57 -3.44
C GLU A 560 9.17 -42.55 -4.57
N HIS A 561 9.79 -41.38 -4.28
CA HIS A 561 9.99 -40.27 -5.20
C HIS A 561 11.46 -39.81 -5.28
N PRO A 562 12.43 -40.70 -5.57
CA PRO A 562 13.85 -40.41 -5.47
C PRO A 562 14.32 -39.34 -6.48
N PHE A 563 13.63 -39.20 -7.61
CA PHE A 563 13.97 -38.20 -8.62
C PHE A 563 13.68 -36.77 -8.15
N ILE A 564 12.54 -36.55 -7.48
CA ILE A 564 12.15 -35.27 -6.92
C ILE A 564 13.18 -34.83 -5.87
N VAL A 565 13.46 -35.71 -4.89
CA VAL A 565 14.42 -35.41 -3.80
C VAL A 565 15.82 -35.16 -4.34
N ARG A 566 16.28 -35.96 -5.30
CA ARG A 566 17.59 -35.77 -5.96
C ARG A 566 17.69 -34.41 -6.66
N ASN A 567 16.66 -34.02 -7.42
CA ASN A 567 16.66 -32.76 -8.15
C ASN A 567 16.58 -31.56 -7.20
N LEU A 568 15.78 -31.63 -6.14
CA LEU A 568 15.73 -30.61 -5.10
C LEU A 568 17.12 -30.40 -4.45
N LYS A 569 17.82 -31.51 -4.10
CA LYS A 569 19.20 -31.43 -3.59
C LYS A 569 20.18 -30.83 -4.61
N LYS A 570 20.10 -31.22 -5.89
CA LYS A 570 20.92 -30.67 -6.97
C LYS A 570 20.70 -29.17 -7.15
N ASN A 571 19.49 -28.70 -6.97
CA ASN A 571 19.07 -27.32 -7.21
C ASN A 571 19.09 -26.44 -5.94
N ALA A 572 19.51 -26.97 -4.77
CA ALA A 572 19.45 -26.27 -3.48
C ALA A 572 20.23 -24.93 -3.44
N ASP A 573 21.28 -24.80 -4.25
CA ASP A 573 22.08 -23.58 -4.36
C ASP A 573 21.68 -22.69 -5.56
N ARG A 574 20.63 -23.08 -6.29
CA ARG A 574 20.09 -22.24 -7.37
C ARG A 574 19.16 -21.17 -6.85
N PRO A 575 19.12 -20.00 -7.50
CA PRO A 575 18.20 -18.93 -7.10
C PRO A 575 16.75 -19.34 -7.36
N PHE A 576 15.89 -18.97 -6.41
CA PHE A 576 14.46 -19.29 -6.38
C PHE A 576 13.67 -18.09 -5.86
N THR A 577 12.48 -17.83 -6.40
CA THR A 577 11.53 -16.86 -5.85
C THR A 577 10.26 -17.58 -5.41
N ASN A 578 9.66 -17.15 -4.29
CA ASN A 578 8.55 -17.89 -3.67
C ASN A 578 7.25 -17.91 -4.52
N ASP A 579 7.11 -17.09 -5.55
CA ASP A 579 6.03 -17.22 -6.54
C ASP A 579 6.16 -18.47 -7.46
N MET A 580 7.24 -19.23 -7.32
CA MET A 580 7.41 -20.56 -7.92
C MET A 580 7.05 -21.72 -6.97
N LEU A 581 6.56 -21.38 -5.77
CA LEU A 581 6.17 -22.37 -4.76
C LEU A 581 5.01 -23.25 -5.24
N PHE A 582 4.02 -22.66 -5.92
CA PHE A 582 2.89 -23.40 -6.49
C PHE A 582 3.34 -24.55 -7.40
N ASP A 583 4.28 -24.28 -8.31
CA ASP A 583 4.81 -25.26 -9.26
C ASP A 583 5.59 -26.38 -8.53
N THR A 584 6.46 -25.98 -7.61
CA THR A 584 7.25 -26.92 -6.79
C THR A 584 6.37 -27.79 -5.89
N MET A 585 5.39 -27.18 -5.21
CA MET A 585 4.46 -27.93 -4.36
C MET A 585 3.58 -28.89 -5.16
N SER A 586 3.15 -28.50 -6.36
CA SER A 586 2.41 -29.39 -7.26
C SER A 586 3.20 -30.67 -7.52
N SER A 587 4.49 -30.59 -7.86
CA SER A 587 5.34 -31.78 -8.03
C SER A 587 5.55 -32.57 -6.76
N VAL A 588 5.80 -31.92 -5.63
CA VAL A 588 5.97 -32.60 -4.33
C VAL A 588 4.71 -33.37 -3.95
N LEU A 589 3.54 -32.83 -4.26
CA LEU A 589 2.24 -33.47 -4.05
C LEU A 589 1.87 -34.50 -5.14
N GLY A 590 2.62 -34.59 -6.23
CA GLY A 590 2.33 -35.46 -7.38
C GLY A 590 1.15 -34.97 -8.21
N ILE A 591 0.88 -33.67 -8.22
CA ILE A 591 -0.22 -33.05 -8.96
C ILE A 591 0.28 -32.61 -10.33
N GLU A 592 -0.36 -33.10 -11.39
CA GLU A 592 -0.18 -32.66 -12.76
C GLU A 592 -1.38 -31.81 -13.18
N SER A 593 -1.12 -30.60 -13.67
CA SER A 593 -2.18 -29.72 -14.14
C SER A 593 -1.69 -28.76 -15.23
N ASN A 594 -2.61 -28.23 -16.03
CA ASN A 594 -2.32 -27.22 -17.05
C ASN A 594 -1.89 -25.86 -16.47
N PHE A 595 -1.93 -25.71 -15.16
CA PHE A 595 -1.54 -24.48 -14.46
C PHE A 595 -0.08 -24.51 -13.98
N LYS A 596 0.57 -25.68 -13.99
CA LYS A 596 1.96 -25.88 -13.59
C LYS A 596 2.91 -25.49 -14.73
N ASP A 597 3.99 -24.79 -14.39
CA ASP A 597 5.12 -24.51 -15.30
C ASP A 597 6.40 -25.19 -14.78
N ASP A 598 6.85 -26.24 -15.48
CA ASP A 598 8.06 -26.99 -15.12
C ASP A 598 9.34 -26.13 -15.10
N LYS A 599 9.36 -24.96 -15.78
CA LYS A 599 10.49 -24.03 -15.71
C LYS A 599 10.61 -23.34 -14.36
N ASN A 600 9.51 -23.23 -13.62
CA ASN A 600 9.46 -22.65 -12.29
C ASN A 600 9.57 -23.70 -11.18
N ASP A 601 9.56 -24.97 -11.52
CA ASP A 601 9.59 -26.07 -10.57
C ASP A 601 11.04 -26.48 -10.23
N ILE A 602 11.50 -26.08 -9.03
CA ILE A 602 12.87 -26.37 -8.57
C ILE A 602 13.10 -27.89 -8.31
N SER A 603 12.05 -28.70 -8.29
CA SER A 603 12.12 -30.15 -8.15
C SER A 603 12.41 -30.89 -9.48
N THR A 604 12.47 -30.18 -10.60
CA THR A 604 12.73 -30.77 -11.91
C THR A 604 14.21 -30.73 -12.28
N GLU A 605 14.62 -31.62 -13.17
CA GLU A 605 15.99 -31.61 -13.72
C GLU A 605 16.24 -30.42 -14.65
N SER A 606 15.18 -29.94 -15.29
CA SER A 606 15.19 -28.82 -16.25
C SER A 606 15.27 -27.44 -15.58
N TYR A 607 15.14 -27.36 -14.26
CA TYR A 607 15.23 -26.09 -13.55
C TYR A 607 16.59 -25.41 -13.81
N SER A 608 16.55 -24.24 -14.39
CA SER A 608 17.77 -23.53 -14.84
C SER A 608 17.73 -22.02 -14.60
N ARG A 609 16.78 -21.53 -13.78
CA ARG A 609 16.65 -20.10 -13.50
C ARG A 609 17.94 -19.51 -12.92
N THR A 610 18.26 -18.30 -13.38
CA THR A 610 19.40 -17.50 -12.94
C THR A 610 18.94 -16.22 -12.27
N LEU A 611 19.77 -15.55 -11.47
CA LEU A 611 19.44 -14.26 -10.85
C LEU A 611 19.01 -13.20 -11.88
N LYS A 612 19.54 -13.25 -13.08
CA LYS A 612 19.18 -12.32 -14.17
C LYS A 612 17.73 -12.49 -14.64
N GLU A 613 17.21 -13.71 -14.61
CA GLU A 613 15.85 -14.03 -15.05
C GLU A 613 14.83 -13.81 -13.93
N LEU A 614 15.27 -13.86 -12.68
CA LEU A 614 14.40 -13.74 -11.53
C LEU A 614 14.13 -12.27 -11.16
N LYS A 615 12.96 -12.04 -10.60
CA LYS A 615 12.45 -10.72 -10.26
C LYS A 615 11.81 -10.70 -8.89
N THR A 616 11.66 -9.49 -8.33
CA THR A 616 10.88 -9.21 -7.13
C THR A 616 10.03 -7.95 -7.35
N LEU A 617 9.22 -7.58 -6.37
CA LEU A 617 8.22 -6.51 -6.45
C LEU A 617 7.32 -6.66 -7.69
N HIS A 618 6.81 -7.89 -7.89
CA HIS A 618 5.95 -8.27 -9.00
C HIS A 618 6.52 -7.88 -10.37
N GLY A 619 7.84 -8.04 -10.54
CA GLY A 619 8.54 -7.81 -11.81
C GLY A 619 9.20 -6.43 -11.93
N GLU A 620 9.08 -5.56 -10.94
CA GLU A 620 9.66 -4.21 -11.00
C GLU A 620 11.20 -4.22 -10.85
N LYS A 621 11.76 -5.18 -10.11
CA LYS A 621 13.20 -5.29 -9.88
C LYS A 621 13.75 -6.66 -10.30
N SER A 622 14.88 -6.67 -11.01
CA SER A 622 15.64 -7.88 -11.36
C SER A 622 16.58 -8.25 -10.23
N LEU A 623 16.61 -9.53 -9.85
CA LEU A 623 17.55 -10.07 -8.85
C LEU A 623 19.03 -10.03 -9.28
N GLU A 624 19.34 -9.73 -10.55
CA GLU A 624 20.69 -9.42 -10.99
C GLU A 624 21.35 -8.30 -10.17
N GLY A 625 20.52 -7.39 -9.58
CA GLY A 625 21.00 -6.30 -8.73
C GLY A 625 21.61 -6.73 -7.40
N ILE A 626 21.40 -7.97 -6.95
CA ILE A 626 21.99 -8.50 -5.71
C ILE A 626 23.51 -8.67 -5.83
N GLU A 627 24.01 -8.94 -7.03
CA GLU A 627 25.45 -9.17 -7.29
C GLU A 627 26.23 -7.87 -7.54
N LYS A 628 25.54 -6.72 -7.58
CA LYS A 628 26.13 -5.39 -7.81
C LYS A 628 26.24 -4.60 -6.52
#